data_be6904ae243e6bc27d913ab90c6ec698
#
_entry.id   be6904ae243e6bc27d913ab90c6ec698
#
_cell.length_a   1.000
_cell.length_b   1.000
_cell.length_c   1.000
_cell.angle_alpha   90.00
_cell.angle_beta   90.00
_cell.angle_gamma   90.00
#
_symmetry.space_group_name_H-M   'P 1'
#
loop_
_entity.id
_entity.type
_entity.pdbx_description
1 polymer ?
#
loop_
_entity_poly.entity_id
_entity_poly.type
_entity_poly.pdbx_seq_one_letter_code
_entity_poly.pdbx_strand_id
1 'polypeptide(L)'
;IDVQALVGDKVDNVPGVPGVGIKTASNLISEFQTVENLVEQYEAIDSERIKRLISDNIDRIILSKRLVTLLKTVEIDTNIEDLELATLNLDKLLVFTNLMELNTLSKRIASQLKVLDPSVTSKNDQIDSISKENYEIVKTEDDLNRWCEEILEQKFFAIDTETTSLDTLSAEIVGISLCVGIGKACYIPVAHKTDRTEYKDLESRQLDRDIVLRRLQPLLADSSILKIGHNIKYDIKVLKRYDCQVNSFDDTMIMSHCVNGGRRRHSLDSIAKDLLNEDTIKLKDLIGSGKKELNFQNVPISLAADYAAEDAD
;
A
#
# COMPACT_ATOMS: atom_id res chain seq x y z
N ILE A 1 -22.89 -20.46 -35.46
CA ILE A 1 -21.92 -21.07 -36.37
C ILE A 1 -22.11 -20.53 -37.79
N ASP A 2 -23.26 -20.70 -38.43
CA ASP A 2 -23.50 -20.41 -39.86
C ASP A 2 -23.36 -18.91 -40.19
N VAL A 3 -23.95 -18.05 -39.37
CA VAL A 3 -23.80 -16.59 -39.51
C VAL A 3 -22.32 -16.18 -39.39
N GLN A 4 -21.60 -16.75 -38.40
CA GLN A 4 -20.19 -16.44 -38.17
C GLN A 4 -19.30 -16.98 -39.34
N ALA A 5 -19.67 -18.13 -39.91
CA ALA A 5 -18.96 -18.68 -41.07
C ALA A 5 -19.02 -17.71 -42.28
N LEU A 6 -20.14 -16.99 -42.45
CA LEU A 6 -20.30 -16.01 -43.53
C LEU A 6 -19.63 -14.66 -43.20
N VAL A 7 -19.75 -14.19 -41.97
CA VAL A 7 -19.19 -12.90 -41.54
C VAL A 7 -17.69 -12.97 -41.34
N GLY A 8 -17.19 -14.13 -40.86
CA GLY A 8 -15.81 -14.30 -40.39
C GLY A 8 -15.59 -13.75 -38.99
N ASP A 9 -14.37 -13.91 -38.49
CA ASP A 9 -13.90 -13.37 -37.23
C ASP A 9 -12.46 -12.88 -37.37
N LYS A 10 -12.23 -11.60 -37.16
CA LYS A 10 -10.90 -11.00 -37.31
C LYS A 10 -9.96 -11.37 -36.14
N VAL A 11 -10.53 -11.61 -34.95
CA VAL A 11 -9.75 -11.96 -33.76
C VAL A 11 -9.18 -13.37 -33.92
N ASP A 12 -10.04 -14.30 -34.36
CA ASP A 12 -9.69 -15.71 -34.55
C ASP A 12 -9.22 -16.05 -35.97
N ASN A 13 -9.00 -15.02 -36.78
CA ASN A 13 -8.54 -15.16 -38.18
C ASN A 13 -9.44 -16.05 -39.04
N VAL A 14 -10.75 -16.03 -38.80
CA VAL A 14 -11.73 -16.73 -39.63
C VAL A 14 -12.07 -15.86 -40.83
N PRO A 15 -11.84 -16.35 -42.07
CA PRO A 15 -11.84 -15.48 -43.24
C PRO A 15 -13.22 -14.89 -43.62
N GLY A 16 -14.31 -15.62 -43.43
CA GLY A 16 -15.65 -15.22 -43.86
C GLY A 16 -15.74 -14.86 -45.35
N VAL A 17 -16.82 -14.21 -45.74
CA VAL A 17 -17.06 -13.68 -47.10
C VAL A 17 -16.84 -12.19 -47.13
N PRO A 18 -15.87 -11.67 -47.87
CA PRO A 18 -15.63 -10.23 -47.97
C PRO A 18 -16.87 -9.48 -48.46
N GLY A 19 -17.30 -8.48 -47.73
CA GLY A 19 -18.47 -7.67 -48.07
C GLY A 19 -19.82 -8.25 -47.60
N VAL A 20 -19.82 -9.37 -46.87
CA VAL A 20 -20.98 -9.92 -46.17
C VAL A 20 -20.87 -9.57 -44.68
N GLY A 21 -21.71 -8.66 -44.20
CA GLY A 21 -21.81 -8.31 -42.81
C GLY A 21 -22.90 -9.11 -42.08
N ILE A 22 -22.98 -8.94 -40.77
CA ILE A 22 -23.88 -9.71 -39.89
C ILE A 22 -25.35 -9.66 -40.34
N LYS A 23 -25.84 -8.49 -40.81
CA LYS A 23 -27.24 -8.33 -41.28
C LYS A 23 -27.51 -9.17 -42.52
N THR A 24 -26.59 -9.13 -43.51
CA THR A 24 -26.73 -9.92 -44.75
C THR A 24 -26.62 -11.41 -44.47
N ALA A 25 -25.63 -11.82 -43.63
CA ALA A 25 -25.47 -13.20 -43.22
C ALA A 25 -26.69 -13.75 -42.48
N SER A 26 -27.25 -12.98 -41.53
CA SER A 26 -28.46 -13.37 -40.81
C SER A 26 -29.67 -13.56 -41.74
N ASN A 27 -29.87 -12.68 -42.72
CA ASN A 27 -30.93 -12.82 -43.69
C ASN A 27 -30.78 -14.08 -44.54
N LEU A 28 -29.56 -14.34 -45.05
CA LEU A 28 -29.26 -15.54 -45.83
C LEU A 28 -29.50 -16.81 -45.03
N ILE A 29 -29.07 -16.86 -43.78
CA ILE A 29 -29.28 -18.03 -42.93
C ILE A 29 -30.75 -18.19 -42.50
N SER A 30 -31.48 -17.08 -42.35
CA SER A 30 -32.93 -17.18 -42.12
C SER A 30 -33.68 -17.76 -43.30
N GLU A 31 -33.24 -17.50 -44.53
CA GLU A 31 -33.82 -18.03 -45.75
C GLU A 31 -33.37 -19.46 -46.06
N PHE A 32 -32.07 -19.71 -46.06
CA PHE A 32 -31.51 -21.02 -46.48
C PHE A 32 -31.27 -21.97 -45.29
N GLN A 33 -31.48 -21.57 -44.06
CA GLN A 33 -31.35 -22.31 -42.81
C GLN A 33 -29.90 -22.68 -42.43
N THR A 34 -29.11 -23.17 -43.35
CA THR A 34 -27.72 -23.57 -43.11
C THR A 34 -26.81 -23.09 -44.23
N VAL A 35 -25.52 -23.03 -43.93
CA VAL A 35 -24.47 -22.67 -44.92
C VAL A 35 -24.45 -23.72 -46.04
N GLU A 36 -24.65 -24.99 -45.75
CA GLU A 36 -24.67 -26.04 -46.76
C GLU A 36 -25.81 -25.82 -47.77
N ASN A 37 -27.03 -25.61 -47.29
CA ASN A 37 -28.16 -25.30 -48.17
C ASN A 37 -27.93 -24.00 -48.98
N LEU A 38 -27.34 -22.98 -48.34
CA LEU A 38 -27.00 -21.76 -49.02
C LEU A 38 -26.01 -22.00 -50.17
N VAL A 39 -24.98 -22.81 -49.97
CA VAL A 39 -24.00 -23.17 -51.00
C VAL A 39 -24.59 -24.02 -52.10
N GLU A 40 -25.47 -24.94 -51.79
CA GLU A 40 -26.16 -25.76 -52.80
C GLU A 40 -27.16 -24.97 -53.61
N GLN A 41 -27.83 -23.99 -53.02
CA GLN A 41 -28.93 -23.29 -53.64
C GLN A 41 -28.62 -21.79 -53.90
N TYR A 42 -27.36 -21.39 -53.97
CA TYR A 42 -26.96 -19.99 -54.12
C TYR A 42 -27.55 -19.32 -55.38
N GLU A 43 -27.90 -20.08 -56.40
CA GLU A 43 -28.56 -19.56 -57.59
C GLU A 43 -29.95 -18.97 -57.32
N ALA A 44 -30.61 -19.42 -56.25
CA ALA A 44 -31.91 -18.88 -55.83
C ALA A 44 -31.85 -17.53 -55.12
N ILE A 45 -30.65 -17.01 -54.87
CA ILE A 45 -30.50 -15.68 -54.25
C ILE A 45 -30.94 -14.60 -55.23
N ASP A 46 -31.89 -13.74 -54.83
CA ASP A 46 -32.41 -12.69 -55.68
C ASP A 46 -31.40 -11.61 -56.06
N SER A 47 -30.45 -11.32 -55.18
CA SER A 47 -29.44 -10.30 -55.42
C SER A 47 -28.24 -10.86 -56.20
N GLU A 48 -28.08 -10.46 -57.44
CA GLU A 48 -26.97 -10.86 -58.30
C GLU A 48 -25.56 -10.53 -57.65
N ARG A 49 -25.52 -9.43 -56.91
CA ARG A 49 -24.30 -9.08 -56.17
C ARG A 49 -23.98 -10.10 -55.08
N ILE A 50 -24.97 -10.48 -54.29
CA ILE A 50 -24.80 -11.41 -53.17
C ILE A 50 -24.55 -12.81 -53.75
N LYS A 51 -25.25 -13.23 -54.79
CA LYS A 51 -25.06 -14.49 -55.48
C LYS A 51 -23.60 -14.65 -55.92
N ARG A 52 -23.00 -13.64 -56.57
CA ARG A 52 -21.57 -13.64 -56.93
C ARG A 52 -20.66 -13.74 -55.72
N LEU A 53 -20.93 -12.95 -54.65
CA LEU A 53 -20.11 -13.02 -53.46
C LEU A 53 -20.11 -14.40 -52.82
N ILE A 54 -21.25 -15.12 -52.82
CA ILE A 54 -21.35 -16.47 -52.29
C ILE A 54 -20.63 -17.45 -53.24
N SER A 55 -20.92 -17.44 -54.55
CA SER A 55 -20.32 -18.37 -55.53
C SER A 55 -18.79 -18.25 -55.57
N ASP A 56 -18.26 -17.03 -55.53
CA ASP A 56 -16.79 -16.79 -55.58
C ASP A 56 -16.04 -17.17 -54.30
N ASN A 57 -16.78 -17.43 -53.21
CA ASN A 57 -16.17 -17.70 -51.89
C ASN A 57 -16.65 -19.02 -51.23
N ILE A 58 -17.15 -19.98 -52.00
CA ILE A 58 -17.67 -21.27 -51.47
C ILE A 58 -16.62 -21.95 -50.57
N ASP A 59 -15.39 -22.10 -51.05
CA ASP A 59 -14.30 -22.75 -50.28
C ASP A 59 -13.99 -22.01 -48.97
N ARG A 60 -14.04 -20.68 -49.01
CA ARG A 60 -13.85 -19.87 -47.80
C ARG A 60 -14.98 -20.04 -46.80
N ILE A 61 -16.21 -20.15 -47.27
CA ILE A 61 -17.39 -20.38 -46.44
C ILE A 61 -17.27 -21.74 -45.73
N ILE A 62 -16.93 -22.79 -46.47
CA ILE A 62 -16.75 -24.13 -45.92
C ILE A 62 -15.61 -24.14 -44.91
N LEU A 63 -14.46 -23.51 -45.24
CA LEU A 63 -13.35 -23.40 -44.31
C LEU A 63 -13.75 -22.62 -43.05
N SER A 64 -14.42 -21.49 -43.20
CA SER A 64 -14.85 -20.68 -42.08
C SER A 64 -15.81 -21.44 -41.17
N LYS A 65 -16.75 -22.19 -41.74
CA LYS A 65 -17.66 -23.01 -40.94
C LYS A 65 -16.91 -24.11 -40.14
N ARG A 66 -15.93 -24.74 -40.76
CA ARG A 66 -15.07 -25.72 -40.08
C ARG A 66 -14.29 -25.07 -38.92
N LEU A 67 -13.76 -23.86 -39.13
CA LEU A 67 -12.98 -23.14 -38.09
C LEU A 67 -13.84 -22.68 -36.92
N VAL A 68 -15.09 -22.23 -37.14
CA VAL A 68 -15.99 -21.78 -36.08
C VAL A 68 -16.79 -22.91 -35.41
N THR A 69 -16.67 -24.13 -35.92
CA THR A 69 -17.35 -25.26 -35.31
C THR A 69 -16.48 -25.89 -34.24
N LEU A 70 -16.99 -25.88 -33.00
CA LEU A 70 -16.28 -26.43 -31.85
C LEU A 70 -16.15 -27.95 -31.96
N LEU A 71 -14.96 -28.47 -31.71
CA LEU A 71 -14.71 -29.88 -31.58
C LEU A 71 -15.36 -30.41 -30.28
N LYS A 72 -16.33 -31.30 -30.39
CA LYS A 72 -17.08 -31.86 -29.24
C LYS A 72 -16.55 -33.19 -28.76
N THR A 73 -15.56 -33.74 -29.44
CA THR A 73 -15.00 -35.07 -29.19
C THR A 73 -13.58 -35.00 -28.64
N VAL A 74 -13.25 -33.91 -27.93
CA VAL A 74 -11.99 -33.84 -27.23
C VAL A 74 -12.03 -34.83 -26.08
N GLU A 75 -11.06 -35.72 -26.02
CA GLU A 75 -10.91 -36.63 -24.87
C GLU A 75 -10.50 -35.82 -23.63
N ILE A 76 -11.24 -35.96 -22.55
CA ILE A 76 -10.98 -35.37 -21.26
C ILE A 76 -10.92 -36.50 -20.24
N ASP A 77 -9.85 -36.51 -19.42
CA ASP A 77 -9.62 -37.54 -18.40
C ASP A 77 -10.50 -37.36 -17.14
N THR A 78 -11.52 -36.51 -17.23
CA THR A 78 -12.41 -36.17 -16.10
C THR A 78 -13.86 -36.38 -16.47
N ASN A 79 -14.60 -37.10 -15.67
CA ASN A 79 -16.04 -37.22 -15.82
C ASN A 79 -16.77 -36.04 -15.22
N ILE A 80 -18.00 -35.79 -15.70
CA ILE A 80 -18.84 -34.69 -15.14
C ILE A 80 -19.11 -34.90 -13.65
N GLU A 81 -19.25 -36.15 -13.23
CA GLU A 81 -19.49 -36.56 -11.84
C GLU A 81 -18.31 -36.24 -10.92
N ASP A 82 -17.10 -36.15 -11.48
CA ASP A 82 -15.87 -35.78 -10.74
C ASP A 82 -15.74 -34.28 -10.53
N LEU A 83 -16.57 -33.45 -11.19
CA LEU A 83 -16.55 -31.98 -11.12
C LEU A 83 -17.40 -31.46 -9.95
N GLU A 84 -17.33 -32.11 -8.81
CA GLU A 84 -17.95 -31.64 -7.58
C GLU A 84 -17.05 -30.59 -6.90
N LEU A 85 -17.70 -29.58 -6.34
CA LEU A 85 -16.98 -28.57 -5.55
C LEU A 85 -16.52 -29.23 -4.24
N ALA A 86 -15.22 -29.46 -4.13
CA ALA A 86 -14.64 -29.98 -2.90
C ALA A 86 -14.88 -29.01 -1.72
N THR A 87 -15.08 -29.55 -0.53
CA THR A 87 -15.16 -28.74 0.69
C THR A 87 -13.89 -27.95 0.87
N LEU A 88 -14.01 -26.62 0.99
CA LEU A 88 -12.87 -25.74 1.14
C LEU A 88 -12.15 -26.03 2.46
N ASN A 89 -10.86 -26.37 2.38
CA ASN A 89 -10.00 -26.42 3.55
C ASN A 89 -9.50 -24.99 3.82
N LEU A 90 -10.18 -24.30 4.74
CA LEU A 90 -9.91 -22.89 5.04
C LEU A 90 -8.52 -22.68 5.64
N ASP A 91 -7.98 -23.63 6.39
CA ASP A 91 -6.64 -23.53 6.97
C ASP A 91 -5.56 -23.56 5.89
N LYS A 92 -5.65 -24.53 4.95
CA LYS A 92 -4.74 -24.58 3.80
C LYS A 92 -4.84 -23.33 2.93
N LEU A 93 -6.07 -22.84 2.76
CA LEU A 93 -6.32 -21.64 1.98
C LEU A 93 -5.72 -20.38 2.67
N LEU A 94 -5.80 -20.31 4.01
CA LEU A 94 -5.20 -19.25 4.78
C LEU A 94 -3.67 -19.26 4.67
N VAL A 95 -3.04 -20.45 4.81
CA VAL A 95 -1.59 -20.60 4.61
C VAL A 95 -1.18 -20.17 3.21
N PHE A 96 -1.91 -20.61 2.18
CA PHE A 96 -1.64 -20.23 0.79
C PHE A 96 -1.77 -18.72 0.57
N THR A 97 -2.87 -18.11 1.05
CA THR A 97 -3.10 -16.68 0.85
C THR A 97 -2.10 -15.80 1.60
N ASN A 98 -1.61 -16.24 2.75
CA ASN A 98 -0.53 -15.57 3.48
C ASN A 98 0.81 -15.71 2.73
N LEU A 99 1.15 -16.90 2.25
CA LEU A 99 2.35 -17.13 1.44
C LEU A 99 2.36 -16.28 0.17
N MET A 100 1.19 -16.11 -0.46
CA MET A 100 1.03 -15.31 -1.68
C MET A 100 0.76 -13.83 -1.39
N GLU A 101 0.84 -13.39 -0.14
CA GLU A 101 0.59 -12.01 0.31
C GLU A 101 -0.79 -11.45 -0.10
N LEU A 102 -1.80 -12.32 -0.23
CA LEU A 102 -3.17 -11.93 -0.57
C LEU A 102 -3.92 -11.44 0.68
N ASN A 103 -3.43 -10.35 1.28
CA ASN A 103 -3.83 -9.86 2.61
C ASN A 103 -5.35 -9.65 2.78
N THR A 104 -6.03 -9.09 1.78
CA THR A 104 -7.48 -8.87 1.82
C THR A 104 -8.25 -10.20 1.86
N LEU A 105 -7.80 -11.18 1.07
CA LEU A 105 -8.41 -12.50 1.02
C LEU A 105 -8.13 -13.27 2.31
N SER A 106 -6.91 -13.24 2.82
CA SER A 106 -6.54 -13.83 4.13
C SER A 106 -7.42 -13.32 5.26
N LYS A 107 -7.63 -11.99 5.34
CA LYS A 107 -8.52 -11.40 6.37
C LYS A 107 -9.96 -11.88 6.26
N ARG A 108 -10.49 -12.02 5.04
CA ARG A 108 -11.85 -12.55 4.80
C ARG A 108 -11.96 -14.01 5.21
N ILE A 109 -10.98 -14.85 4.88
CA ILE A 109 -10.93 -16.27 5.25
C ILE A 109 -10.81 -16.41 6.77
N ALA A 110 -9.91 -15.65 7.41
CA ALA A 110 -9.75 -15.66 8.86
C ALA A 110 -11.04 -15.26 9.60
N SER A 111 -11.78 -14.28 9.05
CA SER A 111 -13.08 -13.90 9.63
C SER A 111 -14.14 -15.02 9.50
N GLN A 112 -14.13 -15.77 8.40
CA GLN A 112 -15.02 -16.92 8.23
C GLN A 112 -14.64 -18.07 9.16
N LEU A 113 -13.35 -18.35 9.35
CA LEU A 113 -12.87 -19.34 10.32
C LEU A 113 -13.31 -19.01 11.74
N LYS A 114 -13.19 -17.74 12.17
CA LYS A 114 -13.65 -17.30 13.50
C LYS A 114 -15.16 -17.47 13.71
N VAL A 115 -15.94 -17.37 12.66
CA VAL A 115 -17.41 -17.63 12.73
C VAL A 115 -17.70 -19.11 12.85
N LEU A 116 -16.90 -19.99 12.23
CA LEU A 116 -17.07 -21.44 12.24
C LEU A 116 -16.48 -22.09 13.50
N ASP A 117 -15.39 -21.55 14.02
CA ASP A 117 -14.75 -22.00 15.25
C ASP A 117 -14.21 -20.79 16.05
N PRO A 118 -14.96 -20.33 17.07
CA PRO A 118 -14.53 -19.21 17.91
C PRO A 118 -13.25 -19.48 18.73
N SER A 119 -12.78 -20.72 18.82
CA SER A 119 -11.56 -21.08 19.52
C SER A 119 -10.29 -20.87 18.70
N VAL A 120 -10.42 -20.60 17.41
CA VAL A 120 -9.28 -20.28 16.52
C VAL A 120 -8.83 -18.84 16.82
N THR A 121 -8.01 -18.69 17.84
CA THR A 121 -7.17 -17.51 18.00
C THR A 121 -6.07 -17.59 16.95
N SER A 122 -5.98 -16.59 16.08
CA SER A 122 -4.82 -16.43 15.22
C SER A 122 -3.57 -16.47 16.10
N LYS A 123 -2.74 -17.51 15.95
CA LYS A 123 -1.37 -17.46 16.42
C LYS A 123 -0.63 -16.42 15.56
N ASN A 124 -0.87 -15.16 15.84
CA ASN A 124 0.11 -14.14 15.55
C ASN A 124 1.13 -14.26 16.66
N ASP A 125 2.35 -14.48 16.28
CA ASP A 125 3.50 -14.51 17.16
C ASP A 125 3.39 -13.36 18.17
N GLN A 126 3.56 -13.69 19.44
CA GLN A 126 3.77 -12.74 20.50
C GLN A 126 5.06 -11.98 20.18
N ILE A 127 4.92 -10.90 19.41
CA ILE A 127 5.84 -9.79 19.53
C ILE A 127 5.42 -9.16 20.86
N ASP A 128 6.31 -9.23 21.86
CA ASP A 128 6.09 -8.57 23.14
C ASP A 128 5.68 -7.12 22.83
N SER A 129 4.50 -6.73 23.31
CA SER A 129 4.03 -5.35 23.12
C SER A 129 5.11 -4.44 23.70
N ILE A 130 5.61 -3.51 22.89
CA ILE A 130 6.56 -2.49 23.31
C ILE A 130 5.92 -1.77 24.50
N SER A 131 6.53 -1.83 25.66
CA SER A 131 6.00 -1.14 26.84
C SER A 131 6.26 0.36 26.65
N LYS A 132 5.22 1.09 26.32
CA LYS A 132 5.22 2.56 26.12
C LYS A 132 5.27 3.34 27.45
N GLU A 133 5.59 2.67 28.56
CA GLU A 133 5.39 3.20 29.90
C GLU A 133 6.45 4.24 30.34
N ASN A 134 7.50 4.52 29.55
CA ASN A 134 8.65 5.31 30.02
C ASN A 134 9.18 6.36 29.04
N TYR A 135 8.32 6.98 28.24
CA TYR A 135 8.77 8.11 27.43
C TYR A 135 9.04 9.33 28.31
N GLU A 136 10.22 9.90 28.18
CA GLU A 136 10.68 11.00 29.01
C GLU A 136 10.47 12.35 28.31
N ILE A 137 10.04 13.37 29.07
CA ILE A 137 10.05 14.75 28.59
C ILE A 137 11.30 15.44 29.16
N VAL A 138 12.24 15.76 28.29
CA VAL A 138 13.48 16.44 28.64
C VAL A 138 13.23 17.92 28.88
N LYS A 139 13.37 18.36 30.11
CA LYS A 139 13.06 19.73 30.57
C LYS A 139 14.24 20.50 31.13
N THR A 140 15.36 19.81 31.38
CA THR A 140 16.58 20.40 31.96
C THR A 140 17.79 20.13 31.10
N GLU A 141 18.83 20.96 31.21
CA GLU A 141 20.09 20.72 30.52
C GLU A 141 20.79 19.46 31.06
N ASP A 142 20.59 19.10 32.32
CA ASP A 142 21.17 17.89 32.88
C ASP A 142 20.54 16.64 32.24
N ASP A 143 19.22 16.61 32.05
CA ASP A 143 18.54 15.52 31.33
C ASP A 143 19.03 15.45 29.87
N LEU A 144 19.15 16.59 29.20
CA LEU A 144 19.70 16.65 27.83
C LEU A 144 21.14 16.11 27.77
N ASN A 145 21.99 16.48 28.74
CA ASN A 145 23.35 15.98 28.79
C ASN A 145 23.40 14.45 28.98
N ARG A 146 22.56 13.91 29.86
CA ARG A 146 22.44 12.46 30.05
C ARG A 146 22.04 11.74 28.75
N TRP A 147 21.08 12.25 28.02
CA TRP A 147 20.70 11.70 26.71
C TRP A 147 21.84 11.78 25.68
N CYS A 148 22.61 12.87 25.68
CA CYS A 148 23.79 13.00 24.83
C CYS A 148 24.88 11.98 25.18
N GLU A 149 25.11 11.72 26.47
CA GLU A 149 26.05 10.70 26.93
C GLU A 149 25.61 9.28 26.51
N GLU A 150 24.33 8.95 26.65
CA GLU A 150 23.78 7.66 26.19
C GLU A 150 23.95 7.47 24.68
N ILE A 151 23.71 8.51 23.87
CA ILE A 151 23.94 8.46 22.43
C ILE A 151 25.43 8.18 22.13
N LEU A 152 26.34 8.79 22.88
CA LEU A 152 27.78 8.55 22.71
C LEU A 152 28.17 7.12 23.05
N GLU A 153 27.51 6.50 24.02
CA GLU A 153 27.74 5.09 24.38
C GLU A 153 27.15 4.13 23.33
N GLN A 154 25.90 4.36 22.88
CA GLN A 154 25.20 3.46 21.97
C GLN A 154 25.75 3.57 20.53
N LYS A 155 26.27 4.71 20.12
CA LYS A 155 26.74 5.01 18.76
C LYS A 155 25.65 5.00 17.68
N PHE A 156 24.41 4.99 18.09
CA PHE A 156 23.24 5.21 17.23
C PHE A 156 22.11 5.85 18.02
N PHE A 157 21.21 6.53 17.32
CA PHE A 157 19.93 7.00 17.86
C PHE A 157 18.94 7.24 16.73
N ALA A 158 17.64 7.05 17.01
CA ALA A 158 16.59 7.57 16.15
C ALA A 158 16.31 9.04 16.48
N ILE A 159 15.94 9.82 15.47
CA ILE A 159 15.60 11.23 15.60
C ILE A 159 14.41 11.54 14.72
N ASP A 160 13.47 12.31 15.26
CA ASP A 160 12.38 12.93 14.52
C ASP A 160 12.19 14.38 14.99
N THR A 161 11.66 15.26 14.14
CA THR A 161 11.47 16.68 14.45
C THR A 161 10.02 17.09 14.26
N GLU A 162 9.43 17.61 15.32
CA GLU A 162 8.10 18.21 15.28
C GLU A 162 8.21 19.69 14.89
N THR A 163 7.41 20.12 13.93
CA THR A 163 7.56 21.42 13.31
C THR A 163 6.24 22.16 13.10
N THR A 164 6.33 23.45 12.80
CA THR A 164 5.16 24.30 12.54
C THR A 164 4.56 24.13 11.15
N SER A 165 5.26 23.48 10.20
CA SER A 165 4.85 23.39 8.79
C SER A 165 5.55 22.22 8.09
N LEU A 166 4.89 21.65 7.07
CA LEU A 166 5.51 20.67 6.17
C LEU A 166 6.47 21.31 5.14
N ASP A 167 6.42 22.61 4.96
CA ASP A 167 7.37 23.33 4.12
C ASP A 167 8.70 23.53 4.85
N THR A 168 9.71 22.76 4.49
CA THR A 168 11.03 22.77 5.11
C THR A 168 11.76 24.11 5.03
N LEU A 169 11.33 25.03 4.15
CA LEU A 169 11.94 26.35 4.03
C LEU A 169 11.43 27.34 5.08
N SER A 170 10.22 27.11 5.59
CA SER A 170 9.56 27.99 6.58
C SER A 170 9.30 27.30 7.92
N ALA A 171 9.44 25.98 7.99
CA ALA A 171 9.17 25.18 9.19
C ALA A 171 10.07 25.56 10.37
N GLU A 172 9.50 25.88 11.53
CA GLU A 172 10.21 26.11 12.78
C GLU A 172 10.13 24.83 13.64
N ILE A 173 11.24 24.46 14.30
CA ILE A 173 11.27 23.31 15.21
C ILE A 173 10.47 23.66 16.48
N VAL A 174 9.49 22.80 16.80
CA VAL A 174 8.65 22.85 18.00
C VAL A 174 9.19 21.90 19.06
N GLY A 175 9.71 20.76 18.66
CA GLY A 175 10.33 19.78 19.53
C GLY A 175 11.18 18.78 18.74
N ILE A 176 11.96 18.00 19.45
CA ILE A 176 12.83 16.95 18.90
C ILE A 176 12.62 15.69 19.73
N SER A 177 12.39 14.56 19.11
CA SER A 177 12.38 13.26 19.76
C SER A 177 13.63 12.48 19.46
N LEU A 178 14.10 11.72 20.45
CA LEU A 178 15.28 10.88 20.38
C LEU A 178 14.95 9.50 20.95
N CYS A 179 15.47 8.44 20.33
CA CYS A 179 15.40 7.09 20.86
C CYS A 179 16.76 6.42 20.76
N VAL A 180 17.20 5.75 21.83
CA VAL A 180 18.49 5.05 21.92
C VAL A 180 18.34 3.54 22.07
N GLY A 181 17.13 3.04 22.02
CA GLY A 181 16.78 1.62 22.11
C GLY A 181 15.29 1.42 22.32
N ILE A 182 14.78 0.25 22.02
CA ILE A 182 13.35 -0.08 22.10
C ILE A 182 12.78 0.29 23.47
N GLY A 183 11.68 1.10 23.48
CA GLY A 183 11.04 1.58 24.68
C GLY A 183 11.82 2.67 25.41
N LYS A 184 12.94 3.15 24.87
CA LYS A 184 13.77 4.18 25.51
C LYS A 184 13.85 5.42 24.63
N ALA A 185 12.79 6.19 24.62
CA ALA A 185 12.66 7.42 23.86
C ALA A 185 12.34 8.62 24.73
N CYS A 186 12.63 9.82 24.20
CA CYS A 186 12.33 11.07 24.86
C CYS A 186 11.84 12.12 23.87
N TYR A 187 11.17 13.13 24.41
CA TYR A 187 10.77 14.33 23.69
C TYR A 187 11.39 15.57 24.34
N ILE A 188 11.96 16.43 23.55
CA ILE A 188 12.61 17.70 23.94
C ILE A 188 11.76 18.85 23.42
N PRO A 189 10.82 19.41 24.20
CA PRO A 189 10.01 20.55 23.77
C PRO A 189 10.86 21.83 23.76
N VAL A 190 10.75 22.63 22.69
CA VAL A 190 11.56 23.88 22.55
C VAL A 190 10.75 25.11 22.13
N ALA A 191 9.55 24.92 21.54
CA ALA A 191 8.76 26.06 21.04
C ALA A 191 7.23 25.84 21.08
N HIS A 192 6.72 25.11 22.05
CA HIS A 192 5.27 24.99 22.27
C HIS A 192 4.67 26.29 22.79
N LYS A 193 3.45 26.60 22.33
CA LYS A 193 2.65 27.78 22.65
C LYS A 193 1.20 27.36 22.82
N THR A 194 0.83 26.76 23.95
CA THR A 194 -0.58 26.45 24.19
C THR A 194 -1.23 27.48 25.13
N ASP A 195 -2.42 27.92 24.77
CA ASP A 195 -3.26 28.81 25.59
C ASP A 195 -4.14 28.07 26.59
N ARG A 196 -4.07 26.73 26.63
CA ARG A 196 -4.87 25.91 27.54
C ARG A 196 -4.34 26.04 28.95
N THR A 197 -5.15 26.64 29.85
CA THR A 197 -4.77 26.90 31.24
C THR A 197 -4.41 25.64 32.03
N GLU A 198 -4.97 24.50 31.66
CA GLU A 198 -4.72 23.20 32.29
C GLU A 198 -3.29 22.65 32.07
N TYR A 199 -2.58 23.15 31.04
CA TYR A 199 -1.22 22.71 30.69
C TYR A 199 -0.13 23.76 30.90
N LYS A 200 -0.47 24.94 31.45
CA LYS A 200 0.47 26.05 31.63
C LYS A 200 1.74 25.69 32.40
N ASP A 201 1.64 24.87 33.41
CA ASP A 201 2.79 24.48 34.23
C ASP A 201 3.77 23.55 33.48
N LEU A 202 3.27 22.76 32.53
CA LEU A 202 4.08 21.88 31.69
C LEU A 202 4.84 22.65 30.60
N GLU A 203 4.22 23.72 30.09
CA GLU A 203 4.76 24.56 29.01
C GLU A 203 5.81 25.55 29.48
N SER A 204 5.76 25.97 30.74
CA SER A 204 6.75 26.91 31.33
C SER A 204 8.15 26.28 31.45
N ARG A 205 8.31 24.98 31.21
CA ARG A 205 9.57 24.25 31.37
C ARG A 205 10.04 23.64 30.06
N GLN A 206 10.30 24.47 29.09
CA GLN A 206 10.93 24.08 27.83
C GLN A 206 12.39 24.55 27.83
N LEU A 207 13.23 23.78 27.13
CA LEU A 207 14.61 24.20 26.88
C LEU A 207 14.64 25.22 25.76
N ASP A 208 15.65 26.14 25.82
CA ASP A 208 15.94 27.01 24.70
C ASP A 208 16.40 26.19 23.48
N ARG A 209 15.79 26.44 22.33
CA ARG A 209 16.06 25.71 21.09
C ARG A 209 17.55 25.78 20.70
N ASP A 210 18.18 26.92 20.83
CA ASP A 210 19.58 27.11 20.43
C ASP A 210 20.53 26.32 21.36
N ILE A 211 20.16 26.20 22.65
CA ILE A 211 20.89 25.34 23.60
C ILE A 211 20.80 23.88 23.18
N VAL A 212 19.59 23.40 22.90
CA VAL A 212 19.34 22.02 22.48
C VAL A 212 20.11 21.70 21.20
N LEU A 213 19.97 22.53 20.19
CA LEU A 213 20.64 22.32 18.90
C LEU A 213 22.16 22.37 19.02
N ARG A 214 22.73 23.27 19.80
CA ARG A 214 24.18 23.30 20.06
C ARG A 214 24.69 22.02 20.75
N ARG A 215 23.89 21.42 21.60
CA ARG A 215 24.25 20.16 22.28
C ARG A 215 24.15 18.96 21.32
N LEU A 216 23.13 18.91 20.47
CA LEU A 216 22.91 17.82 19.52
C LEU A 216 23.83 17.91 18.29
N GLN A 217 24.23 19.11 17.88
CA GLN A 217 25.03 19.35 16.68
C GLN A 217 26.31 18.46 16.57
N PRO A 218 27.15 18.31 17.62
CA PRO A 218 28.31 17.42 17.54
C PRO A 218 27.91 15.96 17.27
N LEU A 219 26.82 15.47 17.87
CA LEU A 219 26.33 14.11 17.70
C LEU A 219 25.75 13.89 16.30
N LEU A 220 25.04 14.89 15.79
CA LEU A 220 24.47 14.86 14.43
C LEU A 220 25.57 14.85 13.37
N ALA A 221 26.64 15.62 13.57
CA ALA A 221 27.75 15.75 12.64
C ALA A 221 28.76 14.59 12.71
N ASP A 222 28.79 13.83 13.81
CA ASP A 222 29.72 12.72 14.00
C ASP A 222 29.37 11.54 13.09
N SER A 223 30.28 11.20 12.17
CA SER A 223 30.11 10.09 11.24
C SER A 223 30.21 8.71 11.90
N SER A 224 30.73 8.63 13.13
CA SER A 224 30.81 7.37 13.90
C SER A 224 29.51 7.03 14.65
N ILE A 225 28.54 7.95 14.67
CA ILE A 225 27.23 7.79 15.27
C ILE A 225 26.20 7.66 14.15
N LEU A 226 25.43 6.59 14.13
CA LEU A 226 24.34 6.40 13.17
C LEU A 226 23.09 7.15 13.62
N LYS A 227 22.52 7.98 12.75
CA LYS A 227 21.21 8.58 12.91
C LYS A 227 20.18 7.77 12.13
N ILE A 228 19.06 7.45 12.75
CA ILE A 228 17.95 6.71 12.12
C ILE A 228 16.73 7.63 12.11
N GLY A 229 16.01 7.68 11.01
CA GLY A 229 14.76 8.43 10.95
C GLY A 229 13.83 7.89 9.89
N HIS A 230 12.58 8.32 9.93
CA HIS A 230 11.58 7.96 8.92
C HIS A 230 11.31 9.15 8.01
N ASN A 231 11.69 9.07 6.72
CA ASN A 231 11.74 10.23 5.81
C ASN A 231 12.70 11.33 6.35
N ILE A 232 13.81 10.90 6.93
CA ILE A 232 14.81 11.76 7.58
C ILE A 232 15.30 12.93 6.71
N LYS A 233 15.08 12.86 5.42
CA LYS A 233 15.36 13.97 4.49
C LYS A 233 14.62 15.25 4.88
N TYR A 234 13.41 15.15 5.45
CA TYR A 234 12.68 16.30 5.96
C TYR A 234 13.43 16.93 7.13
N ASP A 235 13.79 16.11 8.13
CA ASP A 235 14.48 16.54 9.35
C ASP A 235 15.84 17.16 9.06
N ILE A 236 16.61 16.52 8.17
CA ILE A 236 17.91 17.07 7.70
C ILE A 236 17.73 18.47 7.10
N LYS A 237 16.69 18.71 6.30
CA LYS A 237 16.45 20.01 5.70
C LYS A 237 16.05 21.06 6.75
N VAL A 238 15.23 20.67 7.71
CA VAL A 238 14.84 21.55 8.82
C VAL A 238 16.04 21.88 9.70
N LEU A 239 16.81 20.87 10.14
CA LEU A 239 18.02 21.03 10.95
C LEU A 239 19.09 21.88 10.26
N LYS A 240 19.23 21.74 8.94
CA LYS A 240 20.17 22.54 8.15
C LYS A 240 19.90 24.05 8.22
N ARG A 241 18.66 24.48 8.43
CA ARG A 241 18.32 25.91 8.62
C ARG A 241 18.88 26.50 9.91
N TYR A 242 19.21 25.61 10.86
CA TYR A 242 19.85 25.96 12.14
C TYR A 242 21.34 25.59 12.15
N ASP A 243 21.96 25.52 10.98
CA ASP A 243 23.38 25.18 10.78
C ASP A 243 23.79 23.79 11.34
N CYS A 244 22.82 22.91 11.61
CA CYS A 244 23.08 21.54 12.04
C CYS A 244 23.29 20.64 10.81
N GLN A 245 24.49 20.09 10.69
CA GLN A 245 24.85 19.09 9.69
C GLN A 245 24.55 17.69 10.23
N VAL A 246 23.95 16.82 9.43
CA VAL A 246 23.68 15.42 9.77
C VAL A 246 24.49 14.51 8.86
N ASN A 247 25.35 13.69 9.44
CA ASN A 247 26.19 12.71 8.75
C ASN A 247 25.82 11.29 9.21
N SER A 248 26.10 10.29 8.39
CA SER A 248 25.85 8.85 8.69
C SER A 248 24.42 8.61 9.18
N PHE A 249 23.49 8.52 8.26
CA PHE A 249 22.08 8.31 8.57
C PHE A 249 21.45 7.21 7.72
N ASP A 250 20.45 6.55 8.30
CA ASP A 250 19.56 5.60 7.65
C ASP A 250 18.12 6.13 7.64
N ASP A 251 17.40 5.80 6.57
CA ASP A 251 16.00 6.20 6.38
C ASP A 251 15.12 4.95 6.28
N THR A 252 14.30 4.70 7.31
CA THR A 252 13.44 3.53 7.40
C THR A 252 12.35 3.51 6.33
N MET A 253 11.89 4.68 5.85
CA MET A 253 10.95 4.77 4.74
C MET A 253 11.60 4.28 3.44
N ILE A 254 12.83 4.71 3.16
CA ILE A 254 13.59 4.28 1.97
C ILE A 254 13.94 2.79 2.06
N MET A 255 14.38 2.31 3.24
CA MET A 255 14.62 0.88 3.47
C MET A 255 13.38 0.05 3.16
N SER A 256 12.21 0.45 3.69
CA SER A 256 10.95 -0.22 3.41
C SER A 256 10.61 -0.21 1.91
N HIS A 257 10.89 0.90 1.22
CA HIS A 257 10.66 1.00 -0.22
C HIS A 257 11.59 0.06 -1.01
N CYS A 258 12.85 -0.04 -0.63
CA CYS A 258 13.81 -0.95 -1.27
C CYS A 258 13.44 -2.43 -1.09
N VAL A 259 12.97 -2.81 0.11
CA VAL A 259 12.61 -4.20 0.43
C VAL A 259 11.27 -4.61 -0.18
N ASN A 260 10.27 -3.72 -0.13
CA ASN A 260 8.89 -4.06 -0.49
C ASN A 260 8.47 -3.54 -1.88
N GLY A 261 9.25 -2.65 -2.50
CA GLY A 261 8.90 -2.02 -3.78
C GLY A 261 7.52 -1.37 -3.73
N GLY A 262 6.75 -1.29 -4.72
CA GLY A 262 5.40 -0.68 -4.71
C GLY A 262 4.29 -1.52 -4.04
N ARG A 263 4.59 -2.55 -3.26
CA ARG A 263 3.62 -3.50 -2.71
C ARG A 263 2.91 -3.03 -1.45
N ARG A 264 3.48 -2.07 -0.72
CA ARG A 264 2.97 -1.58 0.57
C ARG A 264 3.02 -0.06 0.64
N ARG A 265 2.27 0.50 1.58
CA ARG A 265 2.48 1.90 1.99
C ARG A 265 3.73 1.96 2.86
N HIS A 266 4.51 3.04 2.71
CA HIS A 266 5.78 3.22 3.41
C HIS A 266 5.71 4.31 4.49
N SER A 267 4.50 4.70 4.93
CA SER A 267 4.35 5.58 6.10
C SER A 267 4.72 4.82 7.38
N LEU A 268 5.21 5.52 8.38
CA LEU A 268 5.59 4.96 9.69
C LEU A 268 4.45 4.10 10.27
N ASP A 269 3.24 4.66 10.34
CA ASP A 269 2.03 3.93 10.75
C ASP A 269 1.81 2.59 10.06
N SER A 270 2.02 2.57 8.72
CA SER A 270 1.78 1.36 7.94
C SER A 270 2.85 0.32 8.20
N ILE A 271 4.10 0.76 8.36
CA ILE A 271 5.24 -0.12 8.64
C ILE A 271 5.13 -0.68 10.06
N ALA A 272 4.84 0.15 11.06
CA ALA A 272 4.63 -0.27 12.44
C ALA A 272 3.49 -1.30 12.53
N LYS A 273 2.36 -1.05 11.85
CA LYS A 273 1.25 -2.00 11.83
C LYS A 273 1.60 -3.31 11.13
N ASP A 274 2.29 -3.25 10.00
CA ASP A 274 2.60 -4.43 9.18
C ASP A 274 3.72 -5.29 9.77
N LEU A 275 4.75 -4.69 10.38
CA LEU A 275 5.94 -5.39 10.88
C LEU A 275 5.88 -5.66 12.38
N LEU A 276 5.35 -4.72 13.16
CA LEU A 276 5.32 -4.79 14.63
C LEU A 276 3.92 -5.13 15.16
N ASN A 277 2.88 -5.11 14.30
CA ASN A 277 1.47 -5.21 14.66
C ASN A 277 1.01 -4.13 15.67
N GLU A 278 1.73 -3.00 15.74
CA GLU A 278 1.42 -1.86 16.60
C GLU A 278 0.51 -0.86 15.88
N ASP A 279 -0.43 -0.29 16.64
CA ASP A 279 -1.25 0.84 16.21
C ASP A 279 -0.67 2.12 16.82
N THR A 280 -0.07 2.98 15.99
CA THR A 280 0.55 4.23 16.41
C THR A 280 -0.48 5.32 16.68
N ILE A 281 -0.12 6.31 17.49
CA ILE A 281 -0.90 7.52 17.71
C ILE A 281 -0.98 8.28 16.38
N LYS A 282 -2.18 8.73 16.00
CA LYS A 282 -2.34 9.43 14.72
C LYS A 282 -2.21 10.95 14.90
N LEU A 283 -1.39 11.59 14.11
CA LEU A 283 -1.23 13.06 14.12
C LEU A 283 -2.58 13.79 14.08
N LYS A 284 -3.52 13.32 13.26
CA LYS A 284 -4.88 13.90 13.16
C LYS A 284 -5.68 13.88 14.46
N ASP A 285 -5.37 12.96 15.38
CA ASP A 285 -6.06 12.87 16.67
C ASP A 285 -5.54 13.95 17.64
N LEU A 286 -4.31 14.44 17.43
CA LEU A 286 -3.70 15.53 18.17
C LEU A 286 -4.09 16.90 17.62
N ILE A 287 -3.94 17.10 16.31
CA ILE A 287 -4.11 18.42 15.67
C ILE A 287 -5.49 18.61 15.04
N GLY A 288 -6.29 17.56 14.92
CA GLY A 288 -7.57 17.60 14.23
C GLY A 288 -7.41 17.53 12.71
N SER A 289 -8.44 17.98 11.98
CA SER A 289 -8.43 17.93 10.53
C SER A 289 -9.21 19.10 9.90
N GLY A 290 -8.82 19.48 8.68
CA GLY A 290 -9.47 20.51 7.88
C GLY A 290 -9.32 21.92 8.42
N LYS A 291 -10.38 22.77 8.36
CA LYS A 291 -10.31 24.20 8.74
C LYS A 291 -10.04 24.47 10.24
N LYS A 292 -10.11 23.45 11.08
CA LYS A 292 -9.87 23.56 12.53
C LYS A 292 -8.57 22.86 12.94
N GLU A 293 -7.74 22.50 11.97
CA GLU A 293 -6.45 21.87 12.22
C GLU A 293 -5.54 22.82 13.01
N LEU A 294 -5.03 22.33 14.14
CA LEU A 294 -4.12 23.10 14.99
C LEU A 294 -2.70 23.04 14.44
N ASN A 295 -1.95 24.12 14.57
CA ASN A 295 -0.52 24.05 14.39
C ASN A 295 0.10 23.22 15.54
N PHE A 296 1.09 22.38 15.26
CA PHE A 296 1.69 21.49 16.25
C PHE A 296 2.23 22.23 17.49
N GLN A 297 2.71 23.48 17.32
CA GLN A 297 3.13 24.33 18.44
C GLN A 297 2.02 24.58 19.48
N ASN A 298 0.75 24.38 19.14
CA ASN A 298 -0.40 24.55 20.02
C ASN A 298 -0.89 23.23 20.64
N VAL A 299 -0.22 22.10 20.35
CA VAL A 299 -0.49 20.81 21.00
C VAL A 299 0.12 20.84 22.40
N PRO A 300 -0.62 20.37 23.45
CA PRO A 300 -0.06 20.25 24.80
C PRO A 300 1.19 19.36 24.82
N ILE A 301 2.23 19.76 25.54
CA ILE A 301 3.52 19.06 25.57
C ILE A 301 3.38 17.60 25.95
N SER A 302 2.50 17.27 26.91
CA SER A 302 2.29 15.86 27.31
C SER A 302 1.77 14.98 26.16
N LEU A 303 0.81 15.49 25.39
CA LEU A 303 0.26 14.75 24.25
C LEU A 303 1.25 14.70 23.06
N ALA A 304 2.00 15.80 22.85
CA ALA A 304 3.05 15.85 21.84
C ALA A 304 4.20 14.90 22.18
N ALA A 305 4.54 14.76 23.46
CA ALA A 305 5.60 13.88 23.92
C ALA A 305 5.28 12.39 23.68
N ASP A 306 4.05 11.96 23.99
CA ASP A 306 3.62 10.59 23.75
C ASP A 306 3.67 10.24 22.25
N TYR A 307 3.19 11.16 21.41
CA TYR A 307 3.20 10.99 19.96
C TYR A 307 4.63 10.98 19.39
N ALA A 308 5.41 12.02 19.66
CA ALA A 308 6.72 12.22 19.05
C ALA A 308 7.77 11.20 19.56
N ALA A 309 7.68 10.79 20.84
CA ALA A 309 8.56 9.74 21.36
C ALA A 309 8.21 8.35 20.78
N GLU A 310 6.91 8.09 20.51
CA GLU A 310 6.47 6.88 19.82
C GLU A 310 6.99 6.84 18.38
N ASP A 311 6.97 7.96 17.65
CA ASP A 311 7.46 8.04 16.28
C ASP A 311 8.99 7.81 16.20
N ALA A 312 9.74 8.16 17.25
CA ALA A 312 11.18 7.89 17.33
C ALA A 312 11.51 6.45 17.78
N ASP A 313 10.65 5.82 18.60
CA ASP A 313 10.83 4.48 19.13
C ASP A 313 10.50 3.40 18.09
#